data_88e8e61694a6df72accbf68f0f8c144f
#
_entry.id   88e8e61694a6df72accbf68f0f8c144f
#
_cell.length_a   1.000
_cell.length_b   1.000
_cell.length_c   1.000
_cell.angle_alpha   90.00
_cell.angle_beta   90.00
_cell.angle_gamma   90.00
#
_symmetry.space_group_name_H-M   'P 1'
#
loop_
_entity.id
_entity.type
_entity.pdbx_description
1 polymer ?
#
loop_
_entity_poly.entity_id
_entity_poly.type
_entity_poly.pdbx_seq_one_letter_code
_entity_poly.pdbx_strand_id
1 'polypeptide(L)'
;VLASGLAAPAAFASDAPTPPVAAQRPHEVKAPHGAVRIDEYYWLRDDKRENPEMLAYLNAENAYADAMLAPLAPLKKTLYDEIVGRIQQDDSSVPYFEDGYWY
;
A
#
# COMPACT_ATOMS: atom_id res chain seq x y z
N VAL A 1 60.92 -1.33 -2.50
CA VAL A 1 59.71 -1.34 -3.30
C VAL A 1 58.53 -1.67 -2.39
N LEU A 2 57.78 -0.66 -1.99
CA LEU A 2 56.59 -0.76 -1.12
C LEU A 2 55.36 -0.87 -2.04
N ALA A 3 54.66 -2.01 -2.02
CA ALA A 3 53.41 -2.19 -2.69
C ALA A 3 52.27 -1.75 -1.77
N SER A 4 51.67 -0.59 -2.05
CA SER A 4 50.46 -0.11 -1.38
C SER A 4 49.27 -0.84 -1.99
N GLY A 5 48.69 -1.79 -1.26
CA GLY A 5 47.42 -2.41 -1.61
C GLY A 5 46.26 -1.47 -1.30
N LEU A 6 45.58 -0.96 -2.33
CA LEU A 6 44.27 -0.29 -2.16
C LEU A 6 43.22 -1.37 -1.84
N ALA A 7 42.73 -1.36 -0.62
CA ALA A 7 41.53 -2.08 -0.25
C ALA A 7 40.32 -1.34 -0.83
N ALA A 8 39.59 -1.95 -1.75
CA ALA A 8 38.32 -1.45 -2.23
C ALA A 8 37.29 -1.49 -1.08
N PRO A 9 36.45 -0.46 -0.90
CA PRO A 9 35.39 -0.50 0.07
C PRO A 9 34.40 -1.60 -0.31
N ALA A 10 34.12 -2.53 0.61
CA ALA A 10 33.03 -3.46 0.48
C ALA A 10 31.72 -2.70 0.32
N ALA A 11 31.09 -2.79 -0.83
CA ALA A 11 29.74 -2.29 -1.01
C ALA A 11 28.82 -3.11 -0.09
N PHE A 12 28.32 -2.49 0.95
CA PHE A 12 27.22 -3.06 1.71
C PHE A 12 26.04 -3.15 0.77
N ALA A 13 25.72 -4.37 0.34
CA ALA A 13 24.45 -4.65 -0.32
C ALA A 13 23.36 -4.25 0.66
N SER A 14 22.55 -3.27 0.29
CA SER A 14 21.40 -2.87 1.07
C SER A 14 20.42 -4.05 1.09
N ASP A 15 20.18 -4.63 2.28
CA ASP A 15 19.14 -5.64 2.51
C ASP A 15 17.70 -5.05 2.40
N ALA A 16 17.57 -3.91 1.73
CA ALA A 16 16.28 -3.27 1.51
C ALA A 16 15.40 -4.13 0.59
N PRO A 17 14.12 -4.32 0.96
CA PRO A 17 13.18 -5.03 0.09
C PRO A 17 13.11 -4.39 -1.30
N THR A 18 13.05 -5.23 -2.33
CA THR A 18 12.91 -4.75 -3.72
C THR A 18 11.43 -4.56 -4.02
N PRO A 19 11.02 -3.38 -4.53
CA PRO A 19 9.63 -3.16 -4.91
C PRO A 19 9.22 -4.06 -6.08
N PRO A 20 7.99 -4.61 -6.09
CA PRO A 20 7.47 -5.32 -7.23
C PRO A 20 7.29 -4.36 -8.43
N VAL A 21 7.36 -4.92 -9.63
CA VAL A 21 7.20 -4.15 -10.87
C VAL A 21 6.02 -4.69 -11.65
N ALA A 22 5.03 -3.84 -11.94
CA ALA A 22 3.91 -4.19 -12.79
C ALA A 22 4.35 -4.38 -14.25
N ALA A 23 3.91 -5.47 -14.88
CA ALA A 23 4.17 -5.70 -16.30
C ALA A 23 3.42 -4.67 -17.16
N GLN A 24 4.11 -4.07 -18.13
CA GLN A 24 3.51 -3.19 -19.11
C GLN A 24 2.87 -4.00 -20.24
N ARG A 25 1.56 -3.79 -20.47
CA ARG A 25 0.78 -4.46 -21.51
C ARG A 25 -0.11 -3.45 -22.20
N PRO A 26 0.26 -2.93 -23.38
CA PRO A 26 -0.50 -1.91 -24.07
C PRO A 26 -1.95 -2.35 -24.32
N HIS A 27 -2.88 -1.52 -23.93
CA HIS A 27 -4.32 -1.69 -24.16
C HIS A 27 -4.93 -0.38 -24.67
N GLU A 28 -5.69 -0.45 -25.76
CA GLU A 28 -6.37 0.71 -26.31
C GLU A 28 -7.68 1.00 -25.55
N VAL A 29 -7.76 2.19 -24.98
CA VAL A 29 -8.99 2.72 -24.38
C VAL A 29 -9.60 3.76 -25.33
N LYS A 30 -10.77 3.44 -25.87
CA LYS A 30 -11.49 4.29 -26.82
C LYS A 30 -12.52 5.15 -26.11
N ALA A 31 -12.48 6.46 -26.38
CA ALA A 31 -13.49 7.39 -25.87
C ALA A 31 -14.65 7.53 -26.88
N PRO A 32 -15.88 7.89 -26.43
CA PRO A 32 -17.05 8.02 -27.30
C PRO A 32 -16.90 8.99 -28.47
N HIS A 33 -16.01 10.00 -28.34
CA HIS A 33 -15.72 11.03 -29.36
C HIS A 33 -14.55 10.65 -30.30
N GLY A 34 -14.12 9.38 -30.29
CA GLY A 34 -13.11 8.85 -31.20
C GLY A 34 -11.67 9.03 -30.77
N ALA A 35 -11.39 9.67 -29.63
CA ALA A 35 -10.03 9.71 -29.07
C ALA A 35 -9.62 8.31 -28.56
N VAL A 36 -8.36 7.96 -28.78
CA VAL A 36 -7.76 6.70 -28.30
C VAL A 36 -6.57 7.03 -27.42
N ARG A 37 -6.48 6.41 -26.27
CA ARG A 37 -5.28 6.43 -25.43
C ARG A 37 -4.79 5.01 -25.19
N ILE A 38 -3.49 4.86 -25.02
CA ILE A 38 -2.88 3.59 -24.61
C ILE A 38 -2.77 3.58 -23.10
N ASP A 39 -3.24 2.49 -22.48
CA ASP A 39 -3.11 2.20 -21.05
C ASP A 39 -2.32 0.90 -20.90
N GLU A 40 -1.09 1.01 -20.39
CA GLU A 40 -0.18 -0.13 -20.24
C GLU A 40 -0.52 -1.02 -19.04
N TYR A 41 -1.35 -0.51 -18.12
CA TYR A 41 -1.70 -1.17 -16.87
C TYR A 41 -3.18 -1.56 -16.77
N TYR A 42 -3.91 -1.52 -17.89
CA TYR A 42 -5.34 -1.87 -17.92
C TYR A 42 -5.63 -3.28 -17.42
N TRP A 43 -4.68 -4.20 -17.51
CA TRP A 43 -4.79 -5.57 -17.02
C TRP A 43 -4.95 -5.67 -15.48
N LEU A 44 -4.59 -4.61 -14.75
CA LEU A 44 -4.83 -4.51 -13.31
C LEU A 44 -6.30 -4.24 -12.96
N ARG A 45 -7.13 -3.89 -13.97
CA ARG A 45 -8.55 -3.74 -13.80
C ARG A 45 -9.23 -5.11 -13.83
N ASP A 46 -9.73 -5.53 -12.70
CA ASP A 46 -10.55 -6.74 -12.58
C ASP A 46 -11.73 -6.45 -11.66
N ASP A 47 -12.89 -6.18 -12.24
CA ASP A 47 -14.10 -5.80 -11.52
C ASP A 47 -14.63 -6.96 -10.65
N LYS A 48 -14.28 -8.20 -10.98
CA LYS A 48 -14.66 -9.40 -10.21
C LYS A 48 -13.65 -9.80 -9.15
N ARG A 49 -12.40 -9.32 -9.25
CA ARG A 49 -11.29 -9.68 -8.36
C ARG A 49 -10.98 -11.17 -8.34
N GLU A 50 -11.00 -11.79 -9.50
CA GLU A 50 -10.79 -13.23 -9.69
C GLU A 50 -9.49 -13.55 -10.42
N ASN A 51 -8.88 -12.57 -11.10
CA ASN A 51 -7.65 -12.76 -11.86
C ASN A 51 -6.46 -13.06 -10.92
N PRO A 52 -5.92 -14.30 -10.97
CA PRO A 52 -4.86 -14.69 -10.03
C PRO A 52 -3.56 -13.92 -10.22
N GLU A 53 -3.25 -13.46 -11.44
CA GLU A 53 -2.04 -12.69 -11.71
C GLU A 53 -2.15 -11.28 -11.11
N MET A 54 -3.28 -10.62 -11.28
CA MET A 54 -3.54 -9.32 -10.67
C MET A 54 -3.50 -9.43 -9.14
N LEU A 55 -4.14 -10.45 -8.55
CA LEU A 55 -4.12 -10.68 -7.11
C LEU A 55 -2.71 -10.97 -6.59
N ALA A 56 -1.91 -11.75 -7.34
CA ALA A 56 -0.52 -12.01 -6.98
C ALA A 56 0.33 -10.73 -6.94
N TYR A 57 0.14 -9.84 -7.93
CA TYR A 57 0.82 -8.55 -7.95
C TYR A 57 0.41 -7.68 -6.74
N LEU A 58 -0.88 -7.56 -6.44
CA LEU A 58 -1.35 -6.80 -5.27
C LEU A 58 -0.82 -7.36 -3.95
N ASN A 59 -0.76 -8.67 -3.81
CA ASN A 59 -0.18 -9.32 -2.63
C ASN A 59 1.33 -9.04 -2.51
N ALA A 60 2.05 -8.99 -3.63
CA ALA A 60 3.48 -8.64 -3.63
C ALA A 60 3.70 -7.18 -3.20
N GLU A 61 2.85 -6.24 -3.64
CA GLU A 61 2.89 -4.85 -3.18
C GLU A 61 2.63 -4.73 -1.67
N ASN A 62 1.63 -5.46 -1.16
CA ASN A 62 1.35 -5.48 0.28
C ASN A 62 2.53 -6.04 1.07
N ALA A 63 3.12 -7.14 0.61
CA ALA A 63 4.28 -7.74 1.26
C ALA A 63 5.50 -6.79 1.27
N TYR A 64 5.72 -6.07 0.18
CA TYR A 64 6.75 -5.03 0.12
C TYR A 64 6.48 -3.90 1.12
N ALA A 65 5.25 -3.38 1.17
CA ALA A 65 4.86 -2.34 2.12
C ALA A 65 5.04 -2.79 3.57
N ASP A 66 4.62 -4.01 3.90
CA ASP A 66 4.78 -4.59 5.23
C ASP A 66 6.26 -4.72 5.63
N ALA A 67 7.11 -5.17 4.71
CA ALA A 67 8.54 -5.27 4.96
C ALA A 67 9.19 -3.90 5.17
N MET A 68 8.81 -2.89 4.38
CA MET A 68 9.32 -1.51 4.52
C MET A 68 8.85 -0.84 5.82
N LEU A 69 7.64 -1.14 6.28
CA LEU A 69 7.06 -0.56 7.49
C LEU A 69 7.35 -1.36 8.77
N ALA A 70 7.90 -2.56 8.66
CA ALA A 70 8.19 -3.41 9.81
C ALA A 70 9.01 -2.73 10.93
N PRO A 71 10.05 -1.92 10.63
CA PRO A 71 10.80 -1.20 11.66
C PRO A 71 9.96 -0.18 12.45
N LEU A 72 8.84 0.28 11.89
CA LEU A 72 7.95 1.26 12.51
C LEU A 72 6.83 0.63 13.36
N ALA A 73 6.77 -0.71 13.45
CA ALA A 73 5.70 -1.41 14.17
C ALA A 73 5.54 -0.95 15.65
N PRO A 74 6.62 -0.72 16.43
CA PRO A 74 6.48 -0.22 17.81
C PRO A 74 5.87 1.19 17.86
N LEU A 75 6.30 2.09 16.96
CA LEU A 75 5.74 3.45 16.87
C LEU A 75 4.26 3.42 16.46
N LYS A 76 3.92 2.61 15.47
CA LYS A 76 2.53 2.41 15.03
C LYS A 76 1.63 1.96 16.18
N LYS A 77 2.11 1.02 17.00
CA LYS A 77 1.37 0.55 18.18
C LYS A 77 1.19 1.67 19.21
N THR A 78 2.23 2.42 19.52
CA THR A 78 2.16 3.54 20.47
C THR A 78 1.16 4.60 20.02
N LEU A 79 1.19 5.00 18.75
CA LEU A 79 0.26 5.97 18.19
C LEU A 79 -1.19 5.44 18.19
N TYR A 80 -1.37 4.17 17.86
CA TYR A 80 -2.69 3.54 17.90
C TYR A 80 -3.28 3.55 19.32
N ASP A 81 -2.51 3.10 20.30
CA ASP A 81 -2.94 3.03 21.70
C ASP A 81 -3.28 4.46 22.24
N GLU A 82 -2.48 5.46 21.85
CA GLU A 82 -2.73 6.86 22.24
C GLU A 82 -4.02 7.41 21.62
N ILE A 83 -4.25 7.18 20.32
CA ILE A 83 -5.46 7.64 19.63
C ILE A 83 -6.70 6.95 20.21
N VAL A 84 -6.66 5.63 20.35
CA VAL A 84 -7.79 4.86 20.91
C VAL A 84 -8.07 5.26 22.36
N GLY A 85 -7.01 5.50 23.15
CA GLY A 85 -7.17 5.96 24.53
C GLY A 85 -7.84 7.32 24.70
N ARG A 86 -7.86 8.15 23.64
CA ARG A 86 -8.56 9.44 23.63
C ARG A 86 -10.03 9.34 23.19
N ILE A 87 -10.42 8.21 22.61
CA ILE A 87 -11.78 7.99 22.15
C ILE A 87 -12.62 7.52 23.34
N GLN A 88 -13.73 8.22 23.58
CA GLN A 88 -14.71 7.77 24.55
C GLN A 88 -15.44 6.55 23.98
N GLN A 89 -15.25 5.37 24.61
CA GLN A 89 -15.79 4.11 24.10
C GLN A 89 -17.31 4.00 24.31
N ASP A 90 -17.80 4.52 25.42
CA ASP A 90 -19.23 4.57 25.77
C ASP A 90 -19.75 6.01 25.53
N ASP A 91 -19.81 6.39 24.26
CA ASP A 91 -20.34 7.69 23.86
C ASP A 91 -21.79 7.55 23.40
N SER A 92 -22.65 8.44 23.92
CA SER A 92 -24.05 8.52 23.55
C SER A 92 -24.40 9.95 23.18
N SER A 93 -25.25 10.12 22.17
CA SER A 93 -25.83 11.43 21.85
C SER A 93 -26.77 11.90 22.96
N VAL A 94 -27.00 13.20 22.98
CA VAL A 94 -28.09 13.75 23.81
C VAL A 94 -29.40 13.12 23.33
N PRO A 95 -30.24 12.57 24.24
CA PRO A 95 -31.50 12.00 23.84
C PRO A 95 -32.35 13.00 23.09
N TYR A 96 -32.90 12.61 21.97
CA TYR A 96 -33.83 13.44 21.21
C TYR A 96 -35.18 12.72 21.04
N PHE A 97 -36.25 13.49 20.98
CA PHE A 97 -37.60 12.96 20.87
C PHE A 97 -38.10 13.11 19.44
N GLU A 98 -38.51 12.00 18.82
CA GLU A 98 -39.05 11.96 17.47
C GLU A 98 -40.10 10.84 17.38
N ASP A 99 -41.22 11.14 16.70
CA ASP A 99 -42.33 10.22 16.45
C ASP A 99 -42.87 9.48 17.69
N GLY A 100 -42.85 10.15 18.84
CA GLY A 100 -43.38 9.61 20.09
C GLY A 100 -42.36 8.75 20.89
N TYR A 101 -41.11 8.69 20.47
CA TYR A 101 -40.04 7.91 21.11
C TYR A 101 -38.81 8.78 21.41
N TRP A 102 -38.09 8.36 22.44
CA TRP A 102 -36.77 8.88 22.78
C TRP A 102 -35.68 7.97 22.19
N TYR A 103 -34.76 8.55 21.49
CA TYR A 103 -33.60 7.86 20.86
C TYR A 103 -32.32 8.28 21.55
#